data_794eea9bfba5111f80c3be2341296b6b
#
_entry.id   794eea9bfba5111f80c3be2341296b6b
#
_cell.length_a   1.000
_cell.length_b   1.000
_cell.length_c   1.000
_cell.angle_alpha   90.00
_cell.angle_beta   90.00
_cell.angle_gamma   90.00
#
_symmetry.space_group_name_H-M   'P 1'
#
loop_
_entity.id
_entity.type
_entity.pdbx_description
1 polymer ?
#
loop_
_entity_poly.entity_id
_entity_poly.type
_entity_poly.pdbx_seq_one_letter_code
_entity_poly.pdbx_strand_id
1 'polypeptide(L)'
;MTIVVDVANVMGSRPDGWWRDRAGAAVRLHAEIARLAASGRAVLPDAPEPPGFVMVLEGAAKAAVARIPPAAAGDPGEVRVVEARGSGDDAIVALVRELPGRRVVVTADRELRARCAAAGAEILGPGWLLGLLRD
;
A
#
# COMPACT_ATOMS: atom_id res chain seq x y z
N MET A 1 -13.37 -4.31 0.03
CA MET A 1 -12.59 -3.07 -0.18
C MET A 1 -11.11 -3.38 -0.24
N THR A 2 -10.42 -2.76 -1.16
CA THR A 2 -8.97 -2.94 -1.31
C THR A 2 -8.26 -1.60 -1.13
N ILE A 3 -7.19 -1.62 -0.33
CA ILE A 3 -6.33 -0.45 -0.10
C ILE A 3 -5.03 -0.67 -0.87
N VAL A 4 -4.78 0.22 -1.83
CA VAL A 4 -3.58 0.20 -2.66
C VAL A 4 -2.60 1.22 -2.11
N VAL A 5 -1.43 0.75 -1.69
CA VAL A 5 -0.43 1.58 -1.01
C VAL A 5 0.67 1.97 -1.99
N ASP A 6 0.82 3.26 -2.22
CA ASP A 6 1.96 3.85 -2.92
C ASP A 6 3.17 3.83 -1.97
N VAL A 7 3.95 2.76 -2.02
CA VAL A 7 5.02 2.50 -1.06
C VAL A 7 6.07 3.61 -1.07
N ALA A 8 6.49 4.06 -2.25
CA ALA A 8 7.48 5.13 -2.36
C ALA A 8 7.01 6.42 -1.66
N ASN A 9 5.74 6.77 -1.84
CA ASN A 9 5.17 7.97 -1.24
C ASN A 9 5.01 7.85 0.27
N VAL A 10 4.54 6.70 0.74
CA VAL A 10 4.36 6.44 2.19
C VAL A 10 5.72 6.40 2.89
N MET A 11 6.71 5.68 2.35
CA MET A 11 8.08 5.68 2.89
C MET A 11 8.66 7.08 2.93
N GLY A 12 8.48 7.83 1.84
CA GLY A 12 9.00 9.20 1.71
C GLY A 12 8.41 10.19 2.69
N SER A 13 7.29 9.87 3.33
CA SER A 13 6.65 10.72 4.34
C SER A 13 7.19 10.50 5.76
N ARG A 14 8.09 9.53 5.97
CA ARG A 14 8.70 9.24 7.26
C ARG A 14 10.12 9.78 7.32
N PRO A 15 10.51 10.50 8.38
CA PRO A 15 11.89 10.98 8.57
C PRO A 15 12.77 9.91 9.24
N ASP A 16 12.86 8.71 8.66
CA ASP A 16 13.52 7.55 9.27
C ASP A 16 14.74 7.05 8.49
N GLY A 17 15.23 7.84 7.52
CA GLY A 17 16.39 7.45 6.72
C GLY A 17 16.08 6.40 5.64
N TRP A 18 14.84 6.29 5.21
CA TRP A 18 14.37 5.31 4.21
C TRP A 18 15.21 5.31 2.92
N TRP A 19 15.76 6.46 2.53
CA TRP A 19 16.55 6.60 1.30
C TRP A 19 17.90 5.87 1.35
N ARG A 20 18.38 5.52 2.54
CA ARG A 20 19.64 4.78 2.72
C ARG A 20 19.49 3.28 2.45
N ASP A 21 18.30 2.76 2.66
CA ASP A 21 17.97 1.36 2.41
C ASP A 21 16.48 1.25 2.08
N ARG A 22 16.15 1.50 0.83
CA ARG A 22 14.75 1.51 0.36
C ARG A 22 14.10 0.14 0.49
N ALA A 23 14.84 -0.93 0.19
CA ALA A 23 14.32 -2.28 0.34
C ALA A 23 14.03 -2.60 1.81
N GLY A 24 14.93 -2.26 2.72
CA GLY A 24 14.71 -2.43 4.15
C GLY A 24 13.53 -1.65 4.68
N ALA A 25 13.34 -0.40 4.22
CA ALA A 25 12.20 0.42 4.60
C ALA A 25 10.88 -0.22 4.10
N ALA A 26 10.87 -0.77 2.88
CA ALA A 26 9.71 -1.46 2.34
C ALA A 26 9.38 -2.74 3.13
N VAL A 27 10.40 -3.49 3.54
CA VAL A 27 10.21 -4.69 4.39
C VAL A 27 9.58 -4.31 5.74
N ARG A 28 10.04 -3.23 6.37
CA ARG A 28 9.46 -2.75 7.63
C ARG A 28 8.02 -2.32 7.46
N LEU A 29 7.73 -1.58 6.40
CA LEU A 29 6.36 -1.15 6.10
C LEU A 29 5.44 -2.36 5.85
N HIS A 30 5.93 -3.36 5.12
CA HIS A 30 5.18 -4.59 4.89
C HIS A 30 4.83 -5.28 6.20
N ALA A 31 5.79 -5.42 7.13
CA ALA A 31 5.53 -6.04 8.42
C ALA A 31 4.47 -5.30 9.23
N GLU A 32 4.49 -3.97 9.20
CA GLU A 32 3.49 -3.14 9.88
C GLU A 32 2.09 -3.32 9.26
N ILE A 33 1.99 -3.29 7.93
CA ILE A 33 0.72 -3.47 7.24
C ILE A 33 0.20 -4.89 7.44
N ALA A 34 1.07 -5.89 7.42
CA ALA A 34 0.68 -7.29 7.67
C ALA A 34 0.10 -7.47 9.07
N ARG A 35 0.66 -6.79 10.08
CA ARG A 35 0.08 -6.80 11.44
C ARG A 35 -1.29 -6.15 11.47
N LEU A 36 -1.46 -5.04 10.77
CA LEU A 36 -2.75 -4.37 10.68
C LEU A 36 -3.79 -5.29 10.00
N ALA A 37 -3.40 -5.94 8.90
CA ALA A 37 -4.27 -6.88 8.19
C ALA A 37 -4.66 -8.07 9.07
N ALA A 38 -3.68 -8.63 9.80
CA ALA A 38 -3.90 -9.77 10.68
C ALA A 38 -4.81 -9.43 11.87
N SER A 39 -4.88 -8.17 12.28
CA SER A 39 -5.76 -7.74 13.36
C SER A 39 -7.25 -7.88 13.02
N GLY A 40 -7.58 -7.95 11.73
CA GLY A 40 -8.96 -8.05 11.26
C GLY A 40 -9.81 -6.82 11.52
N ARG A 41 -9.20 -5.72 11.97
CA ARG A 41 -9.97 -4.51 12.32
C ARG A 41 -10.38 -3.72 11.09
N ALA A 42 -11.53 -3.08 11.20
CA ALA A 42 -11.97 -2.11 10.21
C ALA A 42 -11.05 -0.88 10.25
N VAL A 43 -10.81 -0.30 9.09
CA VAL A 43 -9.92 0.87 8.95
C VAL A 43 -10.66 2.15 8.57
N LEU A 44 -11.92 2.02 8.13
CA LEU A 44 -12.79 3.14 7.81
C LEU A 44 -14.11 3.02 8.56
N PRO A 45 -14.71 4.15 9.02
CA PRO A 45 -15.93 4.10 9.82
C PRO A 45 -17.14 3.50 9.08
N ASP A 46 -17.18 3.68 7.77
CA ASP A 46 -18.29 3.22 6.93
C ASP A 46 -18.02 1.87 6.26
N ALA A 47 -16.94 1.21 6.60
CA ALA A 47 -16.56 -0.11 6.07
C ALA A 47 -16.21 -1.04 7.24
N PRO A 48 -17.20 -1.77 7.78
CA PRO A 48 -17.00 -2.58 8.99
C PRO A 48 -16.13 -3.82 8.78
N GLU A 49 -15.98 -4.26 7.54
CA GLU A 49 -15.15 -5.41 7.23
C GLU A 49 -13.68 -5.03 7.05
N PRO A 50 -12.75 -5.94 7.44
CA PRO A 50 -11.34 -5.66 7.21
C PRO A 50 -11.03 -5.58 5.71
N PRO A 51 -10.18 -4.64 5.28
CA PRO A 51 -9.81 -4.49 3.88
C PRO A 51 -8.73 -5.48 3.45
N GLY A 52 -8.62 -5.68 2.13
CA GLY A 52 -7.41 -6.23 1.53
C GLY A 52 -6.37 -5.14 1.31
N PHE A 53 -5.09 -5.50 1.31
CA PHE A 53 -3.99 -4.57 1.05
C PHE A 53 -3.15 -5.00 -0.13
N VAL A 54 -2.76 -4.04 -0.94
CA VAL A 54 -1.80 -4.22 -2.04
C VAL A 54 -0.71 -3.17 -1.90
N MET A 55 0.54 -3.60 -1.81
CA MET A 55 1.71 -2.71 -1.80
C MET A 55 2.33 -2.68 -3.19
N VAL A 56 2.53 -1.50 -3.74
CA VAL A 56 3.19 -1.32 -5.04
C VAL A 56 4.61 -0.82 -4.83
N LEU A 57 5.58 -1.63 -5.26
CA LEU A 57 7.00 -1.35 -5.14
C LEU A 57 7.56 -0.89 -6.48
N GLU A 58 8.42 0.13 -6.44
CA GLU A 58 9.15 0.61 -7.61
C GLU A 58 10.64 0.80 -7.30
N GLY A 59 11.46 0.84 -8.35
CA GLY A 59 12.88 1.13 -8.22
C GLY A 59 13.60 0.16 -7.28
N ALA A 60 14.51 0.69 -6.48
CA ALA A 60 15.33 -0.11 -5.55
C ALA A 60 14.50 -0.82 -4.46
N ALA A 61 13.31 -0.33 -4.14
CA ALA A 61 12.43 -0.96 -3.16
C ALA A 61 11.96 -2.35 -3.61
N LYS A 62 11.97 -2.65 -4.91
CA LYS A 62 11.56 -3.96 -5.44
C LYS A 62 12.40 -5.12 -4.89
N ALA A 63 13.63 -4.85 -4.46
CA ALA A 63 14.46 -5.87 -3.82
C ALA A 63 13.87 -6.40 -2.51
N ALA A 64 12.91 -5.70 -1.91
CA ALA A 64 12.21 -6.15 -0.71
C ALA A 64 11.45 -7.46 -0.93
N VAL A 65 11.00 -7.75 -2.15
CA VAL A 65 10.20 -8.96 -2.46
C VAL A 65 10.91 -10.22 -2.00
N ALA A 66 12.23 -10.32 -2.23
CA ALA A 66 13.02 -11.49 -1.82
C ALA A 66 13.14 -11.63 -0.30
N ARG A 67 12.84 -10.57 0.46
CA ARG A 67 12.98 -10.52 1.93
C ARG A 67 11.64 -10.59 2.65
N ILE A 68 10.54 -10.55 1.92
CA ILE A 68 9.19 -10.64 2.49
C ILE A 68 8.77 -12.11 2.50
N PRO A 69 8.38 -12.66 3.67
CA PRO A 69 7.89 -14.02 3.75
C PRO A 69 6.63 -14.20 2.89
N PRO A 70 6.53 -15.28 2.11
CA PRO A 70 5.30 -15.55 1.36
C PRO A 70 4.16 -15.86 2.32
N ALA A 71 2.96 -15.30 2.04
CA ALA A 71 1.75 -15.64 2.73
C ALA A 71 0.86 -16.49 1.81
N ALA A 72 0.16 -17.47 2.38
CA ALA A 72 -0.84 -18.20 1.62
C ALA A 72 -2.05 -17.31 1.37
N ALA A 73 -2.68 -17.49 0.21
CA ALA A 73 -3.88 -16.73 -0.13
C ALA A 73 -4.98 -16.95 0.92
N GLY A 74 -5.55 -15.88 1.43
CA GLY A 74 -6.59 -15.90 2.45
C GLY A 74 -6.07 -15.95 3.89
N ASP A 75 -4.76 -15.99 4.11
CA ASP A 75 -4.21 -15.93 5.47
C ASP A 75 -4.49 -14.57 6.11
N PRO A 76 -4.81 -14.53 7.42
CA PRO A 76 -4.82 -13.27 8.14
C PRO A 76 -3.44 -12.60 8.04
N GLY A 77 -3.41 -11.34 7.64
CA GLY A 77 -2.15 -10.63 7.42
C GLY A 77 -1.58 -10.76 6.00
N GLU A 78 -2.31 -11.41 5.09
CA GLU A 78 -1.94 -11.43 3.69
C GLU A 78 -1.89 -10.00 3.14
N VAL A 79 -0.75 -9.65 2.53
CA VAL A 79 -0.56 -8.40 1.82
C VAL A 79 -0.04 -8.73 0.43
N ARG A 80 -0.81 -8.39 -0.60
CA ARG A 80 -0.36 -8.56 -1.98
C ARG A 80 0.75 -7.56 -2.28
N VAL A 81 1.83 -8.02 -2.90
CA VAL A 81 2.96 -7.16 -3.29
C VAL A 81 3.08 -7.17 -4.80
N VAL A 82 3.10 -5.99 -5.39
CA VAL A 82 3.22 -5.79 -6.83
C VAL A 82 4.50 -5.04 -7.13
N GLU A 83 5.32 -5.59 -8.02
CA GLU A 83 6.52 -4.93 -8.52
C GLU A 83 6.16 -4.16 -9.80
N ALA A 84 6.32 -2.84 -9.78
CA ALA A 84 6.09 -2.02 -10.96
C ALA A 84 7.17 -2.29 -12.01
N ARG A 85 6.78 -2.51 -13.26
CA ARG A 85 7.72 -2.68 -14.37
C ARG A 85 8.38 -1.36 -14.78
N GLY A 86 7.64 -0.26 -14.63
CA GLY A 86 8.08 1.09 -14.90
C GLY A 86 7.81 1.96 -13.70
N SER A 87 7.06 3.05 -13.87
CA SER A 87 6.68 3.89 -12.76
C SER A 87 5.67 3.22 -11.84
N GLY A 88 5.77 3.48 -10.55
CA GLY A 88 4.78 3.03 -9.58
C GLY A 88 3.39 3.60 -9.88
N ASP A 89 3.34 4.84 -10.36
CA ASP A 89 2.09 5.52 -10.70
C ASP A 89 1.28 4.75 -11.74
N ASP A 90 1.93 4.33 -12.83
CA ASP A 90 1.25 3.57 -13.90
C ASP A 90 0.74 2.22 -13.38
N ALA A 91 1.55 1.55 -12.56
CA ALA A 91 1.16 0.28 -11.96
C ALA A 91 -0.05 0.43 -11.04
N ILE A 92 -0.09 1.50 -10.23
CA ILE A 92 -1.20 1.78 -9.32
C ILE A 92 -2.47 2.07 -10.11
N VAL A 93 -2.41 2.90 -11.15
CA VAL A 93 -3.59 3.20 -11.98
C VAL A 93 -4.11 1.94 -12.66
N ALA A 94 -3.24 1.08 -13.17
CA ALA A 94 -3.64 -0.19 -13.77
C ALA A 94 -4.37 -1.09 -12.76
N LEU A 95 -3.85 -1.19 -11.53
CA LEU A 95 -4.49 -1.94 -10.45
C LEU A 95 -5.87 -1.40 -10.11
N VAL A 96 -6.01 -0.09 -10.00
CA VAL A 96 -7.31 0.56 -9.70
C VAL A 96 -8.34 0.19 -10.75
N ARG A 97 -7.94 0.12 -12.01
CA ARG A 97 -8.85 -0.26 -13.10
C ARG A 97 -9.25 -1.72 -13.09
N GLU A 98 -8.35 -2.59 -12.60
CA GLU A 98 -8.58 -4.04 -12.55
C GLU A 98 -9.34 -4.51 -11.32
N LEU A 99 -9.08 -3.90 -10.17
CA LEU A 99 -9.65 -4.34 -8.90
C LEU A 99 -11.15 -4.06 -8.84
N PRO A 100 -11.95 -5.05 -8.40
CA PRO A 100 -13.38 -4.87 -8.25
C PRO A 100 -13.72 -4.13 -6.94
N GLY A 101 -14.93 -3.59 -6.90
CA GLY A 101 -15.50 -3.01 -5.69
C GLY A 101 -14.87 -1.68 -5.30
N ARG A 102 -14.94 -1.38 -4.01
CA ARG A 102 -14.39 -0.15 -3.44
C ARG A 102 -12.87 -0.21 -3.36
N ARG A 103 -12.22 0.83 -3.85
CA ARG A 103 -10.75 0.92 -3.87
C ARG A 103 -10.32 2.24 -3.27
N VAL A 104 -9.34 2.16 -2.37
CA VAL A 104 -8.73 3.32 -1.73
C VAL A 104 -7.25 3.32 -2.08
N VAL A 105 -6.75 4.43 -2.60
CA VAL A 105 -5.32 4.60 -2.89
C VAL A 105 -4.70 5.52 -1.84
N VAL A 106 -3.60 5.09 -1.26
CA VAL A 106 -2.87 5.86 -0.25
C VAL A 106 -1.67 6.54 -0.91
N THR A 107 -1.78 7.83 -1.14
CA THR A 107 -0.72 8.65 -1.72
C THR A 107 -0.99 10.14 -1.48
N ALA A 108 0.08 10.95 -1.45
CA ALA A 108 0.00 12.41 -1.45
C ALA A 108 0.34 13.01 -2.82
N ASP A 109 0.77 12.21 -3.79
CA ASP A 109 1.12 12.68 -5.13
C ASP A 109 -0.12 13.19 -5.86
N ARG A 110 -0.09 14.47 -6.24
CA ARG A 110 -1.27 15.14 -6.83
C ARG A 110 -1.71 14.54 -8.14
N GLU A 111 -0.76 14.25 -9.03
CA GLU A 111 -1.08 13.70 -10.35
C GLU A 111 -1.65 12.28 -10.22
N LEU A 112 -1.05 11.46 -9.36
CA LEU A 112 -1.55 10.10 -9.12
C LEU A 112 -2.95 10.13 -8.49
N ARG A 113 -3.18 11.04 -7.54
CA ARG A 113 -4.50 11.23 -6.92
C ARG A 113 -5.57 11.51 -7.96
N ALA A 114 -5.28 12.45 -8.88
CA ALA A 114 -6.22 12.81 -9.93
C ALA A 114 -6.51 11.64 -10.88
N ARG A 115 -5.47 10.90 -11.27
CA ARG A 115 -5.59 9.74 -12.15
C ARG A 115 -6.42 8.62 -11.50
N CYS A 116 -6.17 8.34 -10.24
CA CYS A 116 -6.89 7.28 -9.51
C CYS A 116 -8.35 7.68 -9.24
N ALA A 117 -8.60 8.94 -8.88
CA ALA A 117 -9.96 9.44 -8.70
C ALA A 117 -10.77 9.33 -10.01
N ALA A 118 -10.16 9.68 -11.14
CA ALA A 118 -10.79 9.54 -12.46
C ALA A 118 -11.12 8.08 -12.80
N ALA A 119 -10.37 7.13 -12.24
CA ALA A 119 -10.63 5.69 -12.40
C ALA A 119 -11.59 5.13 -11.34
N GLY A 120 -12.16 5.96 -10.49
CA GLY A 120 -13.18 5.57 -9.52
C GLY A 120 -12.68 5.22 -8.12
N ALA A 121 -11.40 5.44 -7.81
CA ALA A 121 -10.87 5.19 -6.47
C ALA A 121 -11.07 6.38 -5.54
N GLU A 122 -11.16 6.10 -4.24
CA GLU A 122 -11.03 7.09 -3.18
C GLU A 122 -9.55 7.29 -2.86
N ILE A 123 -9.20 8.49 -2.37
CA ILE A 123 -7.81 8.82 -2.08
C ILE A 123 -7.67 9.23 -0.62
N LEU A 124 -6.68 8.64 0.05
CA LEU A 124 -6.27 9.03 1.41
C LEU A 124 -4.77 9.29 1.42
N GLY A 125 -4.33 10.16 2.33
CA GLY A 125 -2.93 10.51 2.43
C GLY A 125 -2.12 9.50 3.25
N PRO A 126 -0.77 9.52 3.13
CA PRO A 126 0.10 8.65 3.92
C PRO A 126 -0.09 8.79 5.42
N GLY A 127 -0.39 9.99 5.91
CA GLY A 127 -0.62 10.25 7.34
C GLY A 127 -1.78 9.43 7.92
N TRP A 128 -2.82 9.20 7.14
CA TRP A 128 -3.93 8.35 7.55
C TRP A 128 -3.45 6.92 7.83
N LEU A 129 -2.70 6.33 6.89
CA LEU A 129 -2.18 4.97 7.05
C LEU A 129 -1.20 4.89 8.21
N LEU A 130 -0.24 5.82 8.28
CA LEU A 130 0.77 5.83 9.34
C LEU A 130 0.14 5.99 10.73
N GLY A 131 -0.96 6.72 10.82
CA GLY A 131 -1.75 6.81 12.05
C GLY A 131 -2.30 5.46 12.50
N LEU A 132 -2.81 4.67 11.57
CA LEU A 132 -3.29 3.31 11.85
C LEU A 132 -2.16 2.37 12.29
N LEU A 133 -0.98 2.50 11.67
CA LEU A 133 0.16 1.63 11.97
C LEU A 133 0.76 1.89 13.36
N ARG A 134 0.55 3.08 13.92
CA ARG A 134 1.01 3.43 15.27
C ARG A 134 0.15 2.85 16.40
N ASP A 135 -1.06 2.49 16.10
CA ASP A 135 -2.01 1.97 17.10
C ASP A 135 -1.75 0.50 17.48
#